data_de58e09bc4aa9a5690213c004ce0e85a
#
_entry.id   de58e09bc4aa9a5690213c004ce0e85a
#
_cell.length_a   1.000
_cell.length_b   1.000
_cell.length_c   1.000
_cell.angle_alpha   90.00
_cell.angle_beta   90.00
_cell.angle_gamma   90.00
#
_symmetry.space_group_name_H-M   'P 1'
#
loop_
_entity.id
_entity.type
_entity.pdbx_description
1 polymer ?
#
loop_
_entity_poly.entity_id
_entity_poly.type
_entity_poly.pdbx_seq_one_letter_code
_entity_poly.pdbx_strand_id
1 'polypeptide(L)'
;MKKITSLLSICALALGLSACGNDDATTKTEDKKELKIGATTGPYADMVIEAIQPGLEDLGYKVDIVEFSDYIQPNKSLGNGSIDANLFQHKVYMDNFSKEHDLELSDLIIVPTAPMGIYSTEYKSLADIKNGATIAVPNDPVNLSRALKVLLDEGLIEVDPDVDPLRISEKDVTKNPKNIQFEPLESAQLPRATDSVDLSAVPGNFAIAAKMDLQDALALENMPDTYRNVVAVNTKDKDAQFAKDIKSVVESAEFEKVIDDKFQGFGKPDWMK
;
A
#
# COMPACT_ATOMS: atom_id res chain seq x y z
N MET A 1 10.42 -78.16 15.28
CA MET A 1 9.99 -79.35 14.51
C MET A 1 9.13 -78.90 13.35
N LYS A 2 9.49 -79.42 12.17
CA LYS A 2 8.76 -79.45 10.86
C LYS A 2 8.63 -78.06 10.18
N LYS A 3 9.47 -77.74 9.18
CA LYS A 3 9.66 -78.31 7.84
C LYS A 3 8.53 -77.91 6.87
N ILE A 4 8.89 -77.21 5.81
CA ILE A 4 8.92 -77.56 4.36
C ILE A 4 7.66 -77.02 3.69
N THR A 5 7.61 -76.43 2.45
CA THR A 5 8.40 -76.45 1.21
C THR A 5 7.91 -75.28 0.31
N SER A 6 8.75 -74.56 -0.31
CA SER A 6 9.09 -74.43 -1.71
C SER A 6 8.01 -74.79 -2.76
N LEU A 7 7.68 -73.81 -3.64
CA LEU A 7 7.57 -74.10 -5.11
C LEU A 7 7.87 -72.81 -5.91
N LEU A 8 8.87 -72.95 -6.74
CA LEU A 8 9.14 -72.07 -7.89
C LEU A 8 8.05 -72.15 -8.95
N SER A 9 7.76 -71.11 -9.63
CA SER A 9 7.32 -71.17 -11.03
C SER A 9 7.84 -69.93 -11.78
N ILE A 10 8.66 -70.22 -12.76
CA ILE A 10 9.25 -69.36 -13.78
C ILE A 10 8.31 -69.36 -14.96
N CYS A 11 8.10 -68.19 -15.59
CA CYS A 11 7.82 -67.93 -17.01
C CYS A 11 7.26 -66.52 -17.16
N ALA A 12 7.57 -65.66 -18.06
CA ALA A 12 8.44 -65.63 -19.24
C ALA A 12 8.55 -64.15 -19.67
N LEU A 13 9.64 -63.83 -20.31
CA LEU A 13 9.90 -62.53 -20.97
C LEU A 13 8.78 -62.13 -21.94
N ALA A 14 8.43 -60.85 -21.94
CA ALA A 14 7.95 -60.16 -23.13
C ALA A 14 8.61 -58.75 -23.15
N LEU A 15 9.58 -58.61 -24.03
CA LEU A 15 10.13 -57.34 -24.48
C LEU A 15 9.06 -56.56 -25.24
N GLY A 16 8.72 -55.37 -24.74
CA GLY A 16 7.94 -54.39 -25.48
C GLY A 16 8.74 -53.08 -25.50
N LEU A 17 9.56 -52.89 -26.53
CA LEU A 17 10.03 -51.55 -26.86
C LEU A 17 8.83 -50.76 -27.38
N SER A 18 8.54 -49.66 -26.74
CA SER A 18 7.71 -48.60 -27.34
C SER A 18 8.18 -47.26 -26.93
N ALA A 19 8.78 -46.59 -27.89
CA ALA A 19 8.73 -45.18 -28.22
C ALA A 19 8.97 -44.15 -27.10
N CYS A 20 10.08 -43.45 -27.29
CA CYS A 20 10.25 -42.07 -26.84
C CYS A 20 9.01 -41.23 -27.20
N GLY A 21 8.23 -40.89 -26.22
CA GLY A 21 7.35 -39.72 -26.23
C GLY A 21 8.03 -38.68 -25.41
N ASN A 22 8.46 -37.62 -26.06
CA ASN A 22 8.95 -36.41 -25.41
C ASN A 22 7.67 -35.67 -24.89
N ASP A 23 7.18 -36.08 -23.74
CA ASP A 23 6.20 -35.30 -23.02
C ASP A 23 6.96 -34.16 -22.36
N ASP A 24 7.00 -33.02 -23.06
CA ASP A 24 7.11 -31.71 -22.41
C ASP A 24 5.96 -31.62 -21.43
N ALA A 25 6.24 -32.02 -20.18
CA ALA A 25 5.41 -31.72 -19.06
C ALA A 25 5.52 -30.21 -18.83
N THR A 26 4.84 -29.41 -19.63
CA THR A 26 4.36 -28.11 -19.26
C THR A 26 3.44 -28.37 -18.09
N THR A 27 3.97 -28.26 -16.86
CA THR A 27 3.20 -28.04 -15.66
C THR A 27 2.39 -26.79 -15.94
N LYS A 28 1.13 -26.97 -16.39
CA LYS A 28 0.12 -25.93 -16.27
C LYS A 28 0.00 -25.69 -14.75
N THR A 29 0.65 -24.66 -14.25
CA THR A 29 0.28 -24.05 -12.99
C THR A 29 -1.20 -23.74 -13.16
N GLU A 30 -2.06 -24.42 -12.39
CA GLU A 30 -3.48 -24.06 -12.35
C GLU A 30 -3.51 -22.58 -12.00
N ASP A 31 -4.15 -21.79 -12.85
CA ASP A 31 -4.27 -20.34 -12.63
C ASP A 31 -4.98 -20.12 -11.29
N LYS A 32 -4.30 -19.46 -10.39
CA LYS A 32 -4.84 -19.13 -9.07
C LYS A 32 -6.14 -18.36 -9.25
N LYS A 33 -7.25 -18.88 -8.72
CA LYS A 33 -8.58 -18.28 -8.84
C LYS A 33 -9.14 -17.75 -7.51
N GLU A 34 -8.48 -18.01 -6.39
CA GLU A 34 -8.78 -17.37 -5.11
C GLU A 34 -7.68 -16.38 -4.77
N LEU A 35 -8.05 -15.12 -4.52
CA LEU A 35 -7.14 -14.03 -4.18
C LEU A 35 -7.51 -13.44 -2.84
N LYS A 36 -6.50 -13.15 -2.02
CA LYS A 36 -6.63 -12.35 -0.81
C LYS A 36 -5.93 -11.02 -1.03
N ILE A 37 -6.69 -9.93 -0.99
CA ILE A 37 -6.16 -8.58 -1.16
C ILE A 37 -6.22 -7.86 0.17
N GLY A 38 -5.05 -7.43 0.65
CA GLY A 38 -4.93 -6.65 1.88
C GLY A 38 -5.09 -5.15 1.60
N ALA A 39 -5.82 -4.45 2.46
CA ALA A 39 -5.91 -2.99 2.38
C ALA A 39 -6.01 -2.37 3.79
N THR A 40 -5.67 -1.10 3.95
CA THR A 40 -6.01 -0.40 5.19
C THR A 40 -7.49 -0.09 5.22
N THR A 41 -8.09 -0.27 6.41
CA THR A 41 -9.49 0.07 6.68
C THR A 41 -9.81 1.49 6.23
N GLY A 42 -10.98 1.67 5.63
CA GLY A 42 -11.42 2.93 5.04
C GLY A 42 -11.18 2.97 3.53
N PRO A 43 -10.79 4.11 2.95
CA PRO A 43 -10.95 4.34 1.52
C PRO A 43 -10.17 3.36 0.62
N TYR A 44 -9.09 2.76 1.09
CA TYR A 44 -8.38 1.77 0.25
C TYR A 44 -9.01 0.39 0.30
N ALA A 45 -9.59 -0.02 1.44
CA ALA A 45 -10.43 -1.21 1.48
C ALA A 45 -11.69 -0.99 0.61
N ASP A 46 -12.32 0.19 0.71
CA ASP A 46 -13.47 0.54 -0.12
C ASP A 46 -13.10 0.54 -1.62
N MET A 47 -11.92 1.05 -1.99
CA MET A 47 -11.46 1.04 -3.40
C MET A 47 -11.26 -0.39 -3.90
N VAL A 48 -10.72 -1.29 -3.09
CA VAL A 48 -10.62 -2.72 -3.48
C VAL A 48 -12.01 -3.32 -3.66
N ILE A 49 -12.92 -3.12 -2.70
CA ILE A 49 -14.28 -3.71 -2.70
C ILE A 49 -15.11 -3.18 -3.87
N GLU A 50 -15.06 -1.88 -4.14
CA GLU A 50 -15.99 -1.23 -5.05
C GLU A 50 -15.46 -1.08 -6.48
N ALA A 51 -14.13 -0.96 -6.63
CA ALA A 51 -13.53 -0.67 -7.93
C ALA A 51 -12.65 -1.80 -8.49
N ILE A 52 -12.07 -2.67 -7.64
CA ILE A 52 -11.16 -3.73 -8.11
C ILE A 52 -11.82 -5.11 -8.05
N GLN A 53 -12.44 -5.45 -6.93
CA GLN A 53 -13.05 -6.78 -6.72
C GLN A 53 -14.07 -7.15 -7.82
N PRO A 54 -15.04 -6.27 -8.22
CA PRO A 54 -16.02 -6.65 -9.24
C PRO A 54 -15.37 -7.04 -10.57
N GLY A 55 -14.37 -6.29 -11.03
CA GLY A 55 -13.67 -6.61 -12.28
C GLY A 55 -12.88 -7.91 -12.21
N LEU A 56 -12.31 -8.25 -11.05
CA LEU A 56 -11.64 -9.54 -10.86
C LEU A 56 -12.64 -10.70 -10.78
N GLU A 57 -13.81 -10.50 -10.16
CA GLU A 57 -14.88 -11.50 -10.12
C GLU A 57 -15.46 -11.79 -11.51
N ASP A 58 -15.58 -10.78 -12.37
CA ASP A 58 -15.95 -10.94 -13.78
C ASP A 58 -14.92 -11.77 -14.57
N LEU A 59 -13.65 -11.74 -14.17
CA LEU A 59 -12.59 -12.59 -14.70
C LEU A 59 -12.54 -14.00 -14.07
N GLY A 60 -13.49 -14.29 -13.17
CA GLY A 60 -13.67 -15.60 -12.53
C GLY A 60 -12.79 -15.81 -11.29
N TYR A 61 -12.28 -14.74 -10.67
CA TYR A 61 -11.62 -14.82 -9.37
C TYR A 61 -12.67 -14.82 -8.25
N LYS A 62 -12.33 -15.47 -7.14
CA LYS A 62 -12.94 -15.24 -5.84
C LYS A 62 -12.00 -14.34 -5.04
N VAL A 63 -12.46 -13.19 -4.60
CA VAL A 63 -11.64 -12.20 -3.92
C VAL A 63 -12.06 -12.05 -2.47
N ASP A 64 -11.14 -12.34 -1.55
CA ASP A 64 -11.31 -12.10 -0.12
C ASP A 64 -10.51 -10.84 0.26
N ILE A 65 -11.15 -9.90 0.97
CA ILE A 65 -10.51 -8.67 1.43
C ILE A 65 -10.03 -8.85 2.88
N VAL A 66 -8.78 -8.49 3.15
CA VAL A 66 -8.19 -8.49 4.49
C VAL A 66 -7.89 -7.06 4.90
N GLU A 67 -8.63 -6.54 5.87
CA GLU A 67 -8.44 -5.18 6.35
C GLU A 67 -7.39 -5.12 7.47
N PHE A 68 -6.57 -4.07 7.43
CA PHE A 68 -5.54 -3.76 8.40
C PHE A 68 -5.72 -2.36 8.97
N SER A 69 -5.40 -2.17 10.25
CA SER A 69 -5.51 -0.88 10.95
C SER A 69 -4.19 -0.11 11.03
N ASP A 70 -3.11 -0.65 10.46
CA ASP A 70 -1.76 -0.07 10.49
C ASP A 70 -1.03 -0.24 9.15
N TYR A 71 0.18 0.35 9.02
CA TYR A 71 1.00 0.26 7.81
C TYR A 71 2.06 -0.85 7.83
N ILE A 72 2.19 -1.59 8.93
CA ILE A 72 3.22 -2.63 9.12
C ILE A 72 2.71 -3.99 8.66
N GLN A 73 1.51 -4.37 9.13
CA GLN A 73 0.96 -5.71 8.93
C GLN A 73 0.66 -6.05 7.46
N PRO A 74 0.18 -5.12 6.61
CA PRO A 74 -0.08 -5.47 5.21
C PRO A 74 1.16 -5.98 4.46
N ASN A 75 2.32 -5.35 4.64
CA ASN A 75 3.56 -5.79 3.98
C ASN A 75 4.12 -7.08 4.58
N LYS A 76 4.02 -7.28 5.89
CA LYS A 76 4.40 -8.55 6.52
C LYS A 76 3.53 -9.71 6.02
N SER A 77 2.22 -9.47 5.89
CA SER A 77 1.27 -10.45 5.38
C SER A 77 1.49 -10.77 3.90
N LEU A 78 1.86 -9.76 3.10
CA LEU A 78 2.23 -9.97 1.70
C LEU A 78 3.54 -10.74 1.59
N GLY A 79 4.56 -10.33 2.33
CA GLY A 79 5.90 -10.98 2.31
C GLY A 79 5.86 -12.45 2.71
N ASN A 80 5.02 -12.83 3.66
CA ASN A 80 4.88 -14.22 4.10
C ASN A 80 3.84 -15.03 3.29
N GLY A 81 3.16 -14.42 2.30
CA GLY A 81 2.18 -15.07 1.43
C GLY A 81 0.81 -15.30 2.07
N SER A 82 0.48 -14.64 3.19
CA SER A 82 -0.86 -14.71 3.80
C SER A 82 -1.91 -13.94 2.98
N ILE A 83 -1.47 -12.96 2.20
CA ILE A 83 -2.23 -12.25 1.17
C ILE A 83 -1.46 -12.24 -0.15
N ASP A 84 -2.14 -11.99 -1.25
CA ASP A 84 -1.58 -12.07 -2.62
C ASP A 84 -1.20 -10.70 -3.18
N ALA A 85 -1.92 -9.67 -2.78
CA ALA A 85 -1.66 -8.29 -3.12
C ALA A 85 -2.02 -7.39 -1.94
N ASN A 86 -1.53 -6.16 -1.93
CA ASN A 86 -2.04 -5.14 -1.03
C ASN A 86 -2.21 -3.78 -1.71
N LEU A 87 -3.10 -2.95 -1.13
CA LEU A 87 -3.34 -1.57 -1.51
C LEU A 87 -3.45 -0.70 -0.26
N PHE A 88 -2.39 0.04 0.08
CA PHE A 88 -2.39 0.96 1.22
C PHE A 88 -1.22 1.96 1.18
N GLN A 89 -0.18 1.70 0.40
CA GLN A 89 1.13 2.35 0.49
C GLN A 89 1.57 2.93 -0.84
N HIS A 90 2.36 3.98 -0.80
CA HIS A 90 3.09 4.47 -1.95
C HIS A 90 4.44 3.74 -2.11
N LYS A 91 4.98 3.81 -3.33
CA LYS A 91 6.21 3.09 -3.69
C LYS A 91 7.38 3.40 -2.76
N VAL A 92 7.58 4.68 -2.38
CA VAL A 92 8.70 5.07 -1.50
C VAL A 92 8.63 4.37 -0.15
N TYR A 93 7.41 4.25 0.44
CA TYR A 93 7.22 3.50 1.68
C TYR A 93 7.48 1.99 1.48
N MET A 94 6.94 1.41 0.40
CA MET A 94 7.15 0.00 0.07
C MET A 94 8.63 -0.34 -0.06
N ASP A 95 9.38 0.45 -0.82
CA ASP A 95 10.81 0.23 -1.05
C ASP A 95 11.62 0.35 0.26
N ASN A 96 11.32 1.36 1.10
CA ASN A 96 11.98 1.53 2.38
C ASN A 96 11.66 0.38 3.34
N PHE A 97 10.39 0.04 3.49
CA PHE A 97 9.93 -1.07 4.34
C PHE A 97 10.51 -2.42 3.89
N SER A 98 10.51 -2.67 2.59
CA SER A 98 11.07 -3.88 2.00
C SER A 98 12.56 -4.03 2.33
N LYS A 99 13.31 -2.94 2.22
CA LYS A 99 14.74 -2.92 2.56
C LYS A 99 14.99 -3.14 4.05
N GLU A 100 14.17 -2.54 4.92
CA GLU A 100 14.33 -2.67 6.39
C GLU A 100 13.96 -4.06 6.91
N HIS A 101 13.04 -4.73 6.22
CA HIS A 101 12.49 -6.02 6.65
C HIS A 101 12.90 -7.22 5.76
N ASP A 102 13.82 -7.01 4.82
CA ASP A 102 14.31 -8.05 3.90
C ASP A 102 13.16 -8.72 3.12
N LEU A 103 12.25 -7.90 2.57
CA LEU A 103 11.11 -8.35 1.77
C LEU A 103 11.36 -8.06 0.29
N GLU A 104 10.83 -8.94 -0.57
CA GLU A 104 10.85 -8.78 -2.03
C GLU A 104 9.45 -8.41 -2.53
N LEU A 105 9.11 -7.13 -2.50
CA LEU A 105 7.84 -6.60 -2.96
C LEU A 105 8.03 -5.79 -4.25
N SER A 106 7.00 -5.80 -5.10
CA SER A 106 6.96 -5.05 -6.36
C SER A 106 5.63 -4.33 -6.52
N ASP A 107 5.69 -3.10 -7.00
CA ASP A 107 4.53 -2.36 -7.43
C ASP A 107 4.02 -2.86 -8.80
N LEU A 108 2.71 -2.90 -8.95
CA LEU A 108 2.03 -3.22 -10.21
C LEU A 108 1.57 -1.96 -10.94
N ILE A 109 0.87 -1.09 -10.23
CA ILE A 109 0.24 0.11 -10.79
C ILE A 109 -0.03 1.12 -9.69
N ILE A 110 0.14 2.39 -10.04
CA ILE A 110 -0.23 3.55 -9.19
C ILE A 110 -1.75 3.76 -9.27
N VAL A 111 -2.38 4.06 -8.13
CA VAL A 111 -3.81 4.34 -8.04
C VAL A 111 -4.09 5.75 -7.50
N PRO A 112 -5.32 6.29 -7.70
CA PRO A 112 -5.74 7.53 -7.07
C PRO A 112 -5.54 7.50 -5.56
N THR A 113 -5.06 8.62 -5.00
CA THR A 113 -4.59 8.66 -3.62
C THR A 113 -5.09 9.90 -2.90
N ALA A 114 -5.55 9.72 -1.66
CA ALA A 114 -5.93 10.82 -0.78
C ALA A 114 -4.68 11.55 -0.26
N PRO A 115 -4.61 12.89 -0.37
CA PRO A 115 -3.48 13.66 0.10
C PRO A 115 -3.39 13.68 1.63
N MET A 116 -2.18 13.84 2.17
CA MET A 116 -1.99 14.17 3.58
C MET A 116 -2.50 15.59 3.85
N GLY A 117 -3.11 15.81 5.00
CA GLY A 117 -3.59 17.14 5.42
C GLY A 117 -3.05 17.55 6.79
N ILE A 118 -2.91 18.85 7.00
CA ILE A 118 -2.67 19.44 8.32
C ILE A 118 -4.00 19.84 8.91
N TYR A 119 -4.35 19.30 10.08
CA TYR A 119 -5.61 19.51 10.75
C TYR A 119 -5.41 20.13 12.12
N SER A 120 -6.42 20.86 12.59
CA SER A 120 -6.49 21.44 13.93
C SER A 120 -7.94 21.60 14.36
N THR A 121 -8.21 21.38 15.64
CA THR A 121 -9.48 21.77 16.28
C THR A 121 -9.45 23.21 16.80
N GLU A 122 -8.25 23.77 17.04
CA GLU A 122 -8.05 25.11 17.61
C GLU A 122 -7.91 26.20 16.52
N TYR A 123 -7.08 25.95 15.50
CA TYR A 123 -6.76 26.95 14.47
C TYR A 123 -7.66 26.85 13.25
N LYS A 124 -7.91 27.98 12.60
CA LYS A 124 -8.63 28.07 11.33
C LYS A 124 -7.71 28.48 10.15
N SER A 125 -6.48 28.84 10.47
CA SER A 125 -5.45 29.20 9.49
C SER A 125 -4.07 28.89 10.04
N LEU A 126 -3.15 28.47 9.17
CA LEU A 126 -1.75 28.26 9.52
C LEU A 126 -1.05 29.58 9.95
N ALA A 127 -1.56 30.73 9.52
CA ALA A 127 -1.05 32.04 9.95
C ALA A 127 -1.23 32.29 11.45
N ASP A 128 -2.31 31.74 12.05
CA ASP A 128 -2.69 31.97 13.44
C ASP A 128 -1.93 31.08 14.45
N ILE A 129 -1.11 30.14 13.96
CA ILE A 129 -0.36 29.20 14.81
C ILE A 129 0.52 29.97 15.79
N LYS A 130 0.42 29.65 17.09
CA LYS A 130 1.22 30.23 18.18
C LYS A 130 2.70 29.85 18.05
N ASN A 131 3.55 30.68 18.64
CA ASN A 131 4.93 30.31 18.89
C ASN A 131 5.00 29.15 19.89
N GLY A 132 5.75 28.10 19.56
CA GLY A 132 5.88 26.89 20.38
C GLY A 132 4.73 25.90 20.24
N ALA A 133 3.87 26.04 19.22
CA ALA A 133 2.81 25.08 18.92
C ALA A 133 3.35 23.67 18.67
N THR A 134 2.61 22.66 19.10
CA THR A 134 2.95 21.25 18.88
C THR A 134 2.21 20.70 17.67
N ILE A 135 2.90 20.02 16.78
CA ILE A 135 2.32 19.26 15.67
C ILE A 135 2.63 17.77 15.80
N ALA A 136 1.59 16.95 15.83
CA ALA A 136 1.73 15.51 15.70
C ALA A 136 2.07 15.14 14.25
N VAL A 137 3.08 14.28 14.05
CA VAL A 137 3.58 13.85 12.74
C VAL A 137 3.75 12.33 12.72
N PRO A 138 3.74 11.68 11.52
CA PRO A 138 4.05 10.25 11.42
C PRO A 138 5.42 9.93 12.00
N ASN A 139 5.53 8.79 12.69
CA ASN A 139 6.80 8.31 13.27
C ASN A 139 7.65 7.47 12.28
N ASP A 140 7.10 7.06 11.14
CA ASP A 140 7.88 6.44 10.09
C ASP A 140 8.62 7.49 9.24
N PRO A 141 9.88 7.23 8.84
CA PRO A 141 10.71 8.25 8.19
C PRO A 141 10.14 8.79 6.89
N VAL A 142 9.40 7.97 6.15
CA VAL A 142 8.91 8.34 4.82
C VAL A 142 7.70 9.26 4.93
N ASN A 143 6.72 8.93 5.77
CA ASN A 143 5.56 9.80 5.98
C ASN A 143 5.91 11.04 6.84
N LEU A 144 6.91 10.96 7.75
CA LEU A 144 7.48 12.15 8.39
C LEU A 144 8.03 13.12 7.35
N SER A 145 8.82 12.64 6.39
CA SER A 145 9.33 13.47 5.29
C SER A 145 8.21 14.17 4.51
N ARG A 146 7.10 13.46 4.22
CA ARG A 146 5.91 14.05 3.59
C ARG A 146 5.30 15.16 4.45
N ALA A 147 5.12 14.92 5.75
CA ALA A 147 4.57 15.92 6.68
C ALA A 147 5.44 17.18 6.73
N LEU A 148 6.77 17.03 6.86
CA LEU A 148 7.71 18.14 6.84
C LEU A 148 7.70 18.87 5.49
N LYS A 149 7.50 18.15 4.38
CA LYS A 149 7.37 18.77 3.06
C LYS A 149 6.13 19.65 2.96
N VAL A 150 4.98 19.25 3.53
CA VAL A 150 3.78 20.10 3.59
C VAL A 150 4.09 21.38 4.38
N LEU A 151 4.75 21.28 5.53
CA LEU A 151 5.12 22.45 6.35
C LEU A 151 6.12 23.37 5.63
N LEU A 152 7.04 22.81 4.85
CA LEU A 152 7.97 23.55 3.99
C LEU A 152 7.22 24.30 2.89
N ASP A 153 6.30 23.64 2.18
CA ASP A 153 5.51 24.23 1.10
C ASP A 153 4.62 25.38 1.58
N GLU A 154 4.14 25.29 2.82
CA GLU A 154 3.38 26.33 3.50
C GLU A 154 4.27 27.43 4.14
N GLY A 155 5.58 27.33 4.03
CA GLY A 155 6.53 28.32 4.56
C GLY A 155 6.61 28.35 6.09
N LEU A 156 6.15 27.31 6.79
CA LEU A 156 6.24 27.21 8.24
C LEU A 156 7.63 26.80 8.73
N ILE A 157 8.40 26.13 7.91
CA ILE A 157 9.78 25.74 8.17
C ILE A 157 10.62 25.94 6.90
N GLU A 158 11.94 26.02 7.07
CA GLU A 158 12.89 25.85 5.97
C GLU A 158 13.77 24.62 6.28
N VAL A 159 14.19 23.90 5.25
CA VAL A 159 15.06 22.74 5.36
C VAL A 159 16.36 22.97 4.60
N ASP A 160 17.37 22.15 4.86
CA ASP A 160 18.62 22.17 4.10
C ASP A 160 18.30 21.91 2.61
N PRO A 161 18.67 22.80 1.68
CA PRO A 161 18.38 22.65 0.25
C PRO A 161 19.08 21.45 -0.40
N ASP A 162 20.11 20.88 0.23
CA ASP A 162 20.86 19.75 -0.30
C ASP A 162 20.29 18.40 0.15
N VAL A 163 19.26 18.40 1.03
CA VAL A 163 18.59 17.16 1.47
C VAL A 163 17.71 16.56 0.37
N ASP A 164 17.73 15.24 0.27
CA ASP A 164 16.78 14.53 -0.60
C ASP A 164 15.32 14.80 -0.13
N PRO A 165 14.46 15.38 -0.98
CA PRO A 165 13.08 15.70 -0.61
C PRO A 165 12.23 14.50 -0.14
N LEU A 166 12.64 13.27 -0.46
CA LEU A 166 11.99 12.04 -0.02
C LEU A 166 12.51 11.54 1.35
N ARG A 167 13.45 12.26 1.99
CA ARG A 167 14.14 11.85 3.21
C ARG A 167 14.31 12.96 4.24
N ILE A 168 13.54 14.03 4.12
CA ILE A 168 13.57 15.13 5.07
C ILE A 168 13.26 14.62 6.48
N SER A 169 14.09 14.98 7.44
CA SER A 169 13.90 14.69 8.86
C SER A 169 13.90 15.99 9.68
N GLU A 170 13.55 15.93 10.95
CA GLU A 170 13.59 17.09 11.85
C GLU A 170 14.99 17.72 11.94
N LYS A 171 16.05 16.92 11.74
CA LYS A 171 17.45 17.39 11.79
C LYS A 171 17.82 18.28 10.60
N ASP A 172 17.08 18.17 9.52
CA ASP A 172 17.30 18.93 8.29
C ASP A 172 16.59 20.29 8.32
N VAL A 173 15.78 20.55 9.36
CA VAL A 173 15.10 21.83 9.54
C VAL A 173 16.11 22.91 9.93
N THR A 174 16.35 23.85 9.03
CA THR A 174 17.32 24.95 9.22
C THR A 174 16.67 26.20 9.82
N LYS A 175 15.37 26.42 9.59
CA LYS A 175 14.59 27.50 10.19
C LYS A 175 13.21 27.00 10.62
N ASN A 176 12.81 27.43 11.80
CA ASN A 176 11.51 27.15 12.40
C ASN A 176 11.07 28.41 13.15
N PRO A 177 10.54 29.44 12.43
CA PRO A 177 10.29 30.76 13.01
C PRO A 177 9.25 30.76 14.12
N LYS A 178 8.35 29.78 14.11
CA LYS A 178 7.31 29.63 15.13
C LYS A 178 7.68 28.64 16.25
N ASN A 179 8.92 28.14 16.27
CA ASN A 179 9.39 27.13 17.23
C ASN A 179 8.44 25.93 17.36
N ILE A 180 7.87 25.45 16.24
CA ILE A 180 6.97 24.31 16.20
C ILE A 180 7.68 23.09 16.79
N GLN A 181 6.99 22.40 17.71
CA GLN A 181 7.47 21.18 18.33
C GLN A 181 6.88 19.98 17.57
N PHE A 182 7.71 19.04 17.14
CA PHE A 182 7.26 17.84 16.46
C PHE A 182 7.01 16.73 17.49
N GLU A 183 5.86 16.06 17.38
CA GLU A 183 5.49 14.90 18.21
C GLU A 183 5.25 13.69 17.29
N PRO A 184 6.24 12.80 17.12
CA PRO A 184 6.11 11.62 16.28
C PRO A 184 5.14 10.60 16.88
N LEU A 185 4.09 10.26 16.13
CA LEU A 185 3.09 9.25 16.49
C LEU A 185 2.91 8.22 15.37
N GLU A 186 2.41 7.06 15.72
CA GLU A 186 1.96 6.06 14.76
C GLU A 186 0.82 6.65 13.91
N SER A 187 0.87 6.45 12.57
CA SER A 187 0.02 7.17 11.61
C SER A 187 -1.49 7.00 11.86
N ALA A 188 -1.94 5.83 12.35
CA ALA A 188 -3.35 5.62 12.69
C ALA A 188 -3.82 6.39 13.95
N GLN A 189 -2.91 6.94 14.75
CA GLN A 189 -3.24 7.73 15.94
C GLN A 189 -3.40 9.22 15.62
N LEU A 190 -2.84 9.70 14.51
CA LEU A 190 -2.81 11.11 14.13
C LEU A 190 -4.20 11.79 14.04
N PRO A 191 -5.26 11.13 13.54
CA PRO A 191 -6.59 11.74 13.56
C PRO A 191 -7.06 12.12 14.98
N ARG A 192 -6.78 11.27 15.96
CA ARG A 192 -7.17 11.51 17.37
C ARG A 192 -6.25 12.51 18.06
N ALA A 193 -5.03 12.65 17.61
CA ALA A 193 -4.08 13.61 18.17
C ALA A 193 -4.56 15.06 18.00
N THR A 194 -5.41 15.36 17.02
CA THR A 194 -6.02 16.69 16.84
C THR A 194 -6.76 17.24 18.07
N ASP A 195 -7.17 16.35 18.98
CA ASP A 195 -7.85 16.73 20.23
C ASP A 195 -6.87 17.05 21.38
N SER A 196 -5.59 16.76 21.21
CA SER A 196 -4.58 16.83 22.29
C SER A 196 -3.35 17.68 21.96
N VAL A 197 -3.12 17.98 20.68
CA VAL A 197 -2.03 18.85 20.21
C VAL A 197 -2.59 20.01 19.38
N ASP A 198 -1.77 21.00 19.10
CA ASP A 198 -2.19 22.18 18.34
C ASP A 198 -2.54 21.85 16.89
N LEU A 199 -1.77 20.92 16.26
CA LEU A 199 -1.88 20.52 14.87
C LEU A 199 -1.59 19.02 14.74
N SER A 200 -2.12 18.39 13.69
CA SER A 200 -1.76 17.02 13.31
C SER A 200 -1.62 16.88 11.79
N ALA A 201 -0.54 16.26 11.34
CA ALA A 201 -0.30 15.92 9.94
C ALA A 201 -0.86 14.51 9.67
N VAL A 202 -2.08 14.44 9.16
CA VAL A 202 -2.84 13.20 9.04
C VAL A 202 -2.79 12.66 7.61
N PRO A 203 -2.30 11.43 7.37
CA PRO A 203 -2.42 10.78 6.07
C PRO A 203 -3.89 10.66 5.64
N GLY A 204 -4.18 10.96 4.36
CA GLY A 204 -5.56 11.13 3.89
C GLY A 204 -6.47 9.92 4.10
N ASN A 205 -5.95 8.69 4.02
CA ASN A 205 -6.76 7.50 4.30
C ASN A 205 -7.20 7.42 5.76
N PHE A 206 -6.33 7.79 6.71
CA PHE A 206 -6.71 7.82 8.14
C PHE A 206 -7.62 9.00 8.47
N ALA A 207 -7.45 10.14 7.79
CA ALA A 207 -8.38 11.25 7.91
C ALA A 207 -9.80 10.81 7.49
N ILE A 208 -9.95 10.23 6.30
CA ILE A 208 -11.24 9.75 5.77
C ILE A 208 -11.82 8.63 6.66
N ALA A 209 -11.01 7.65 7.08
CA ALA A 209 -11.44 6.58 7.97
C ALA A 209 -11.95 7.11 9.32
N ALA A 210 -11.38 8.22 9.81
CA ALA A 210 -11.83 8.94 11.01
C ALA A 210 -12.98 9.93 10.74
N LYS A 211 -13.53 9.97 9.50
CA LYS A 211 -14.60 10.87 9.06
C LYS A 211 -14.23 12.36 9.10
N MET A 212 -12.96 12.68 8.96
CA MET A 212 -12.49 14.03 8.74
C MET A 212 -12.67 14.37 7.27
N ASP A 213 -13.13 15.60 6.97
CA ASP A 213 -13.20 16.09 5.60
C ASP A 213 -11.81 16.57 5.14
N LEU A 214 -11.40 16.19 3.94
CA LEU A 214 -10.16 16.69 3.35
C LEU A 214 -10.20 18.22 3.14
N GLN A 215 -11.40 18.79 2.96
CA GLN A 215 -11.59 20.23 2.78
C GLN A 215 -11.45 21.02 4.10
N ASP A 216 -11.54 20.34 5.25
CA ASP A 216 -11.33 20.97 6.57
C ASP A 216 -9.85 21.09 6.93
N ALA A 217 -8.94 20.52 6.11
CA ALA A 217 -7.51 20.66 6.32
C ALA A 217 -7.07 22.12 6.16
N LEU A 218 -6.19 22.58 7.06
CA LEU A 218 -5.57 23.90 6.96
C LEU A 218 -4.58 23.99 5.79
N ALA A 219 -4.01 22.85 5.41
CA ALA A 219 -3.21 22.64 4.20
C ALA A 219 -3.34 21.20 3.73
N LEU A 220 -3.31 20.99 2.43
CA LEU A 220 -3.23 19.67 1.79
C LEU A 220 -1.90 19.52 1.04
N GLU A 221 -1.38 18.32 1.08
CA GLU A 221 -0.18 17.94 0.35
C GLU A 221 -0.35 18.17 -1.16
N ASN A 222 0.62 18.85 -1.78
CA ASN A 222 0.77 18.84 -3.24
C ASN A 222 1.52 17.56 -3.64
N MET A 223 0.77 16.48 -3.85
CA MET A 223 1.28 15.12 -3.96
C MET A 223 1.83 14.82 -5.36
N PRO A 224 3.14 14.56 -5.50
CA PRO A 224 3.71 14.00 -6.73
C PRO A 224 3.35 12.51 -6.87
N ASP A 225 3.43 11.96 -8.09
CA ASP A 225 3.12 10.55 -8.36
C ASP A 225 3.97 9.57 -7.53
N THR A 226 5.17 9.96 -7.08
CA THR A 226 6.02 9.15 -6.20
C THR A 226 5.40 8.83 -4.84
N TYR A 227 4.47 9.67 -4.38
CA TYR A 227 3.72 9.45 -3.13
C TYR A 227 2.29 8.94 -3.35
N ARG A 228 1.91 8.61 -4.59
CA ARG A 228 0.64 7.93 -4.83
C ARG A 228 0.76 6.47 -4.48
N ASN A 229 -0.34 5.91 -3.97
CA ASN A 229 -0.39 4.52 -3.58
C ASN A 229 -0.32 3.59 -4.79
N VAL A 230 0.18 2.40 -4.54
CA VAL A 230 0.33 1.34 -5.53
C VAL A 230 -0.40 0.09 -5.08
N VAL A 231 -0.88 -0.70 -6.04
CA VAL A 231 -1.14 -2.11 -5.78
C VAL A 231 0.20 -2.82 -5.80
N ALA A 232 0.52 -3.54 -4.72
CA ALA A 232 1.77 -4.27 -4.58
C ALA A 232 1.55 -5.78 -4.47
N VAL A 233 2.52 -6.55 -4.96
CA VAL A 233 2.59 -8.01 -4.89
C VAL A 233 3.98 -8.47 -4.45
N ASN A 234 4.14 -9.75 -4.11
CA ASN A 234 5.47 -10.34 -4.04
C ASN A 234 6.16 -10.24 -5.40
N THR A 235 7.46 -9.95 -5.42
CA THR A 235 8.24 -9.81 -6.66
C THR A 235 8.18 -11.07 -7.54
N LYS A 236 8.16 -12.25 -6.92
CA LYS A 236 8.01 -13.53 -7.63
C LYS A 236 6.70 -13.66 -8.41
N ASP A 237 5.67 -12.94 -7.98
CA ASP A 237 4.31 -13.00 -8.53
C ASP A 237 4.00 -11.83 -9.49
N LYS A 238 4.95 -10.93 -9.72
CA LYS A 238 4.77 -9.73 -10.56
C LYS A 238 4.29 -10.03 -11.98
N ASP A 239 4.73 -11.12 -12.56
CA ASP A 239 4.38 -11.56 -13.91
C ASP A 239 3.29 -12.64 -13.93
N ALA A 240 2.73 -13.00 -12.76
CA ALA A 240 1.64 -13.95 -12.65
C ALA A 240 0.36 -13.43 -13.34
N GLN A 241 -0.52 -14.32 -13.76
CA GLN A 241 -1.75 -13.93 -14.46
C GLN A 241 -2.63 -13.02 -13.58
N PHE A 242 -2.80 -13.36 -12.31
CA PHE A 242 -3.61 -12.54 -11.40
C PHE A 242 -3.06 -11.10 -11.24
N ALA A 243 -1.74 -10.93 -11.25
CA ALA A 243 -1.12 -9.60 -11.15
C ALA A 243 -1.39 -8.76 -12.41
N LYS A 244 -1.35 -9.38 -13.59
CA LYS A 244 -1.73 -8.74 -14.87
C LYS A 244 -3.21 -8.40 -14.90
N ASP A 245 -4.07 -9.29 -14.39
CA ASP A 245 -5.51 -9.08 -14.34
C ASP A 245 -5.87 -7.95 -13.37
N ILE A 246 -5.24 -7.88 -12.18
CA ILE A 246 -5.39 -6.73 -11.26
C ILE A 246 -5.04 -5.43 -11.98
N LYS A 247 -3.89 -5.39 -12.65
CA LYS A 247 -3.47 -4.20 -13.40
C LYS A 247 -4.47 -3.82 -14.46
N SER A 248 -4.95 -4.79 -15.26
CA SER A 248 -5.95 -4.56 -16.31
C SER A 248 -7.27 -4.02 -15.75
N VAL A 249 -7.73 -4.52 -14.60
CA VAL A 249 -8.92 -4.02 -13.92
C VAL A 249 -8.73 -2.58 -13.48
N VAL A 250 -7.59 -2.24 -12.89
CA VAL A 250 -7.29 -0.86 -12.46
C VAL A 250 -7.20 0.09 -13.66
N GLU A 251 -6.74 -0.37 -14.82
CA GLU A 251 -6.66 0.42 -16.06
C GLU A 251 -8.00 0.51 -16.82
N SER A 252 -9.09 -0.08 -16.30
CA SER A 252 -10.39 -0.10 -16.97
C SER A 252 -11.19 1.20 -16.81
N ALA A 253 -12.09 1.46 -17.75
CA ALA A 253 -13.02 2.59 -17.67
C ALA A 253 -14.02 2.44 -16.51
N GLU A 254 -14.34 1.21 -16.13
CA GLU A 254 -15.21 0.89 -15.00
C GLU A 254 -14.55 1.30 -13.67
N PHE A 255 -13.25 1.01 -13.49
CA PHE A 255 -12.48 1.47 -12.35
C PHE A 255 -12.48 3.00 -12.28
N GLU A 256 -12.13 3.68 -13.38
CA GLU A 256 -12.12 5.15 -13.44
C GLU A 256 -13.47 5.74 -13.07
N LYS A 257 -14.56 5.17 -13.58
CA LYS A 257 -15.91 5.61 -13.25
C LYS A 257 -16.22 5.52 -11.76
N VAL A 258 -15.84 4.42 -11.09
CA VAL A 258 -16.04 4.28 -9.63
C VAL A 258 -15.21 5.31 -8.87
N ILE A 259 -13.97 5.58 -9.31
CA ILE A 259 -13.12 6.60 -8.71
C ILE A 259 -13.79 7.99 -8.81
N ASP A 260 -14.30 8.36 -9.97
CA ASP A 260 -14.94 9.67 -10.17
C ASP A 260 -16.23 9.83 -9.36
N ASP A 261 -16.99 8.74 -9.21
CA ASP A 261 -18.27 8.77 -8.50
C ASP A 261 -18.08 8.76 -6.96
N LYS A 262 -17.05 8.06 -6.43
CA LYS A 262 -16.98 7.73 -4.99
C LYS A 262 -15.72 8.22 -4.26
N PHE A 263 -14.64 8.55 -4.98
CA PHE A 263 -13.35 8.92 -4.38
C PHE A 263 -12.98 10.38 -4.70
N GLN A 264 -13.93 11.28 -4.46
CA GLN A 264 -13.73 12.70 -4.69
C GLN A 264 -12.61 13.25 -3.78
N GLY A 265 -11.78 14.15 -4.36
CA GLY A 265 -10.62 14.71 -3.65
C GLY A 265 -9.35 13.84 -3.71
N PHE A 266 -9.44 12.63 -4.26
CA PHE A 266 -8.26 11.82 -4.55
C PHE A 266 -7.51 12.37 -5.75
N GLY A 267 -6.18 12.52 -5.61
CA GLY A 267 -5.34 12.91 -6.72
C GLY A 267 -5.18 11.77 -7.72
N LYS A 268 -5.63 11.93 -8.96
CA LYS A 268 -5.44 10.95 -10.04
C LYS A 268 -3.97 10.90 -10.48
N PRO A 269 -3.41 9.71 -10.75
CA PRO A 269 -2.08 9.56 -11.35
C PRO A 269 -2.05 10.06 -12.80
N ASP A 270 -0.86 10.30 -13.35
CA ASP A 270 -0.72 10.88 -14.70
C ASP A 270 -1.30 10.00 -15.81
N TRP A 271 -1.32 8.67 -15.63
CA TRP A 271 -1.89 7.75 -16.60
C TRP A 271 -3.44 7.81 -16.67
N MET A 272 -4.11 8.44 -15.69
CA MET A 272 -5.57 8.67 -15.67
C MET A 272 -5.99 10.08 -16.11
N LYS A 273 -5.07 10.93 -16.60
CA LYS A 273 -5.34 12.32 -17.01
C LYS A 273 -5.53 12.46 -18.51
#